data_4a9bc36946de7c4ee7be4e634d35bb7f
#
_entry.id   4a9bc36946de7c4ee7be4e634d35bb7f
#
_cell.length_a   1.000
_cell.length_b   1.000
_cell.length_c   1.000
_cell.angle_alpha   90.00
_cell.angle_beta   90.00
_cell.angle_gamma   90.00
#
_symmetry.space_group_name_H-M   'P 1'
#
loop_
_entity.id
_entity.type
_entity.pdbx_description
1 polymer ?
#
loop_
_entity_poly.entity_id
_entity_poly.type
_entity_poly.pdbx_seq_one_letter_code
_entity_poly.pdbx_strand_id
1 'polypeptide(L)'
;MKRTTIHIFAAIALLLGLAACTQDEAGFLPEGAEGTPIVFTATGLNPAATAIAGTRAPADGNWTGVQSVAVLMDGMVKTYDVTPSTADPTSATLTSTDPHYWTNHNDITVTAWWPYTAGETTPPAVKVKANQSAQKDFEGSDLIVADGQTVTYGSPTLRFTHRTARVTIVLTDYTEGLASVRLTGLSTEGDNPDIIVPYDKGSNTYTAIVAPQSVAAGTAFITCTFTNGKTFVYKMKNATDWQAGGEYTYTVSLAAAKDLGYTIESNGSYTVTSADGLMNIAELVNGGKSDINITLDTDIDLTGKDWTPIGTDYDNSYKGTFDGGGHTITGLTFTTNDEYAGLFGWLNRAGTVKNVVMEGVQITSNQIYGGSIGGVVGSSWGTIENCSVSGNVSGTVYVGGVVGVQISGSITGCSSSATVKGMVDVGGVAGQTNSNATLTACYATGNVTSTGSSTGYVHIGGFLGNNYTTVTACYWKNNHEQGIGYNKKSTKATKVDGTGVTWKNAVDAMNTALQNAGSEWRYELNGALPTLRKL
;
A
#
# COMPACT_ATOMS: atom_id res chain seq x y z
N MET A 1 31.20 32.77 63.29
CA MET A 1 31.62 31.54 63.95
C MET A 1 31.33 30.42 62.94
N LYS A 2 32.31 30.07 62.19
CA LYS A 2 33.35 29.05 62.32
C LYS A 2 32.79 27.60 62.43
N ARG A 3 33.13 26.90 61.31
CA ARG A 3 33.45 25.46 61.24
C ARG A 3 32.23 24.53 61.25
N THR A 4 31.91 23.82 60.11
CA THR A 4 32.61 22.60 59.78
C THR A 4 32.16 22.15 58.37
N THR A 5 33.00 22.27 57.40
CA THR A 5 32.80 21.67 56.08
C THR A 5 34.18 21.26 55.56
N ILE A 6 34.68 20.16 55.99
CA ILE A 6 35.82 19.44 55.40
C ILE A 6 35.74 18.04 55.98
N HIS A 7 35.33 17.06 55.21
CA HIS A 7 35.68 15.62 55.32
C HIS A 7 34.83 14.74 54.38
N ILE A 8 34.69 15.08 53.10
CA ILE A 8 34.17 14.11 52.08
C ILE A 8 35.01 14.15 50.78
N PHE A 9 36.15 14.80 50.76
CA PHE A 9 37.02 14.81 49.57
C PHE A 9 38.27 13.94 49.66
N ALA A 10 38.39 13.06 50.65
CA ALA A 10 39.61 12.25 50.87
C ALA A 10 39.49 10.76 50.49
N ALA A 11 38.34 10.29 49.99
CA ALA A 11 38.15 8.86 49.67
C ALA A 11 38.19 8.51 48.16
N ILE A 12 38.21 9.50 47.25
CA ILE A 12 38.26 9.26 45.79
C ILE A 12 39.66 9.49 45.22
N ALA A 13 40.57 10.14 45.96
CA ALA A 13 41.93 10.44 45.48
C ALA A 13 42.96 9.34 45.78
N LEU A 14 42.58 8.18 46.36
CA LEU A 14 43.52 7.12 46.69
C LEU A 14 43.51 5.91 45.75
N LEU A 15 42.74 5.92 44.68
CA LEU A 15 42.70 4.87 43.64
C LEU A 15 43.38 5.28 42.34
N LEU A 16 43.90 6.51 42.24
CA LEU A 16 44.59 7.02 41.03
C LEU A 16 46.11 7.22 41.22
N GLY A 17 46.66 6.75 42.33
CA GLY A 17 48.05 7.03 42.73
C GLY A 17 49.04 5.90 42.68
N LEU A 18 48.76 4.75 42.02
CA LEU A 18 49.72 3.62 41.94
C LEU A 18 50.02 3.13 40.52
N ALA A 19 50.01 3.98 39.56
CA ALA A 19 50.43 3.62 38.21
C ALA A 19 51.43 4.66 37.68
N ALA A 20 52.51 4.91 38.40
CA ALA A 20 53.70 5.56 37.82
C ALA A 20 54.94 4.83 38.29
N CYS A 21 55.71 4.32 37.32
CA CYS A 21 57.01 3.68 37.38
C CYS A 21 57.00 2.16 37.50
N THR A 22 57.02 1.49 36.34
CA THR A 22 58.18 0.66 35.99
C THR A 22 58.14 0.45 34.44
N GLN A 23 59.21 0.86 33.82
CA GLN A 23 59.53 0.50 32.42
C GLN A 23 59.87 -1.00 32.38
N ASP A 24 59.47 -1.59 31.22
CA ASP A 24 59.96 -2.84 30.64
C ASP A 24 59.79 -4.13 31.45
N GLU A 25 58.77 -4.88 31.04
CA GLU A 25 58.94 -6.25 30.60
C GLU A 25 57.62 -6.71 29.98
N ALA A 26 57.66 -7.28 28.75
CA ALA A 26 56.58 -8.08 28.19
C ALA A 26 56.42 -9.33 29.09
N GLY A 27 55.81 -9.15 30.25
CA GLY A 27 55.57 -10.18 31.24
C GLY A 27 54.19 -10.77 31.10
N PHE A 28 54.12 -12.06 30.80
CA PHE A 28 52.97 -12.89 31.04
C PHE A 28 52.49 -12.69 32.48
N LEU A 29 51.19 -12.48 32.70
CA LEU A 29 50.62 -12.59 34.03
C LEU A 29 51.01 -13.97 34.61
N PRO A 30 51.32 -14.07 35.92
CA PRO A 30 51.68 -15.36 36.54
C PRO A 30 50.58 -16.39 36.27
N GLU A 31 50.97 -17.63 35.93
CA GLU A 31 50.06 -18.75 35.75
C GLU A 31 49.21 -18.90 37.05
N GLY A 32 47.88 -18.67 36.94
CA GLY A 32 46.93 -18.74 38.08
C GLY A 32 46.51 -17.41 38.68
N ALA A 33 46.95 -16.24 38.22
CA ALA A 33 46.35 -14.96 38.59
C ALA A 33 45.12 -14.71 37.68
N GLU A 34 43.96 -14.44 38.31
CA GLU A 34 42.82 -13.89 37.56
C GLU A 34 43.31 -12.63 36.84
N GLY A 35 43.12 -12.58 35.50
CA GLY A 35 43.51 -11.42 34.70
C GLY A 35 42.86 -10.13 35.17
N THR A 36 43.36 -9.01 34.71
CA THR A 36 42.72 -7.70 35.01
C THR A 36 41.36 -7.62 34.32
N PRO A 37 40.24 -7.36 35.03
CA PRO A 37 38.92 -7.21 34.45
C PRO A 37 38.92 -6.05 33.44
N ILE A 38 38.28 -6.25 32.32
CA ILE A 38 38.21 -5.21 31.29
C ILE A 38 37.00 -4.31 31.59
N VAL A 39 37.27 -3.02 31.75
CA VAL A 39 36.26 -1.95 31.83
C VAL A 39 36.39 -1.13 30.57
N PHE A 40 35.34 -1.09 29.76
CA PHE A 40 35.36 -0.34 28.51
C PHE A 40 34.83 1.07 28.68
N THR A 41 35.32 1.99 27.84
CA THR A 41 34.70 3.28 27.61
C THR A 41 33.90 3.20 26.30
N ALA A 42 32.61 3.45 26.35
CA ALA A 42 31.76 3.51 25.16
C ALA A 42 31.64 4.96 24.66
N THR A 43 31.78 5.16 23.35
CA THR A 43 31.72 6.46 22.66
C THR A 43 31.02 6.30 21.32
N GLY A 44 30.88 7.39 20.57
CA GLY A 44 30.54 7.37 19.15
C GLY A 44 29.06 7.49 18.82
N LEU A 45 28.18 7.62 19.81
CA LEU A 45 26.79 7.97 19.59
C LEU A 45 26.68 9.49 19.30
N ASN A 46 27.17 9.93 18.16
CA ASN A 46 26.98 11.32 17.77
C ASN A 46 25.64 11.44 17.04
N PRO A 47 24.66 12.23 17.58
CA PRO A 47 23.63 12.78 16.75
C PRO A 47 24.27 13.85 15.84
N ALA A 48 23.93 13.85 14.59
CA ALA A 48 24.10 15.04 13.79
C ALA A 48 23.14 16.10 14.36
N ALA A 49 23.70 17.16 14.94
CA ALA A 49 23.08 18.41 15.36
C ALA A 49 21.80 18.35 16.24
N THR A 50 21.96 18.91 17.45
CA THR A 50 20.95 19.36 18.42
C THR A 50 20.06 18.28 19.06
N ALA A 51 20.54 17.75 20.20
CA ALA A 51 19.72 17.07 21.18
C ALA A 51 18.58 18.01 21.65
N ILE A 52 17.34 17.60 21.40
CA ILE A 52 16.18 18.22 22.04
C ILE A 52 16.10 17.64 23.45
N ALA A 53 16.11 18.52 24.46
CA ALA A 53 16.04 18.11 25.86
C ALA A 53 14.79 17.24 26.13
N GLY A 54 15.01 16.01 26.62
CA GLY A 54 13.93 15.16 27.12
C GLY A 54 13.86 13.72 26.56
N THR A 55 14.61 13.37 25.55
CA THR A 55 14.68 12.00 25.02
C THR A 55 15.86 11.23 25.60
N ARG A 56 15.66 9.93 25.89
CA ARG A 56 16.60 9.08 26.62
C ARG A 56 16.92 7.82 25.82
N ALA A 57 17.56 7.98 24.66
CA ALA A 57 17.85 6.83 23.83
C ALA A 57 19.21 6.96 23.11
N PRO A 58 19.87 5.85 22.73
CA PRO A 58 21.00 5.89 21.82
C PRO A 58 20.71 6.68 20.55
N ALA A 59 19.49 6.58 20.05
CA ALA A 59 19.01 7.32 18.89
C ALA A 59 19.19 8.84 18.99
N ASP A 60 19.27 9.40 20.19
CA ASP A 60 19.57 10.81 20.42
C ASP A 60 21.03 11.07 20.83
N GLY A 61 21.92 10.11 20.61
CA GLY A 61 23.35 10.23 20.88
C GLY A 61 23.71 10.18 22.38
N ASN A 62 22.88 9.57 23.18
CA ASN A 62 22.94 9.62 24.64
C ASN A 62 22.79 8.21 25.22
N TRP A 63 23.63 7.86 26.16
CA TRP A 63 23.64 6.55 26.83
C TRP A 63 22.60 6.44 27.96
N THR A 64 21.89 7.49 28.27
CA THR A 64 20.86 7.48 29.32
C THR A 64 19.68 6.63 28.88
N GLY A 65 19.45 5.48 29.47
CA GLY A 65 18.38 4.54 29.10
C GLY A 65 18.89 3.22 28.56
N VAL A 66 20.14 3.16 28.11
CA VAL A 66 20.82 1.88 27.85
C VAL A 66 21.28 1.30 29.18
N GLN A 67 20.72 0.18 29.57
CA GLN A 67 21.08 -0.46 30.86
C GLN A 67 22.30 -1.37 30.71
N SER A 68 22.36 -2.12 29.61
CA SER A 68 23.45 -3.05 29.36
C SER A 68 23.67 -3.23 27.85
N VAL A 69 24.89 -3.63 27.50
CA VAL A 69 25.31 -4.02 26.15
C VAL A 69 25.89 -5.43 26.16
N ALA A 70 25.79 -6.13 25.02
CA ALA A 70 26.55 -7.35 24.80
C ALA A 70 27.97 -7.01 24.37
N VAL A 71 28.96 -7.76 24.87
CA VAL A 71 30.37 -7.68 24.47
C VAL A 71 30.87 -9.07 24.10
N LEU A 72 31.24 -9.25 22.85
CA LEU A 72 31.83 -10.47 22.31
C LEU A 72 33.35 -10.33 22.24
N MET A 73 34.04 -11.23 22.89
CA MET A 73 35.51 -11.39 22.81
C MET A 73 35.84 -12.87 22.88
N ASP A 74 36.77 -13.33 22.08
CA ASP A 74 37.24 -14.72 22.00
C ASP A 74 36.10 -15.76 21.89
N GLY A 75 35.04 -15.42 21.11
CA GLY A 75 33.88 -16.29 20.89
C GLY A 75 32.88 -16.35 22.04
N MET A 76 33.11 -15.61 23.14
CA MET A 76 32.20 -15.52 24.28
C MET A 76 31.51 -14.18 24.34
N VAL A 77 30.18 -14.19 24.58
CA VAL A 77 29.37 -12.99 24.79
C VAL A 77 29.12 -12.81 26.27
N LYS A 78 29.45 -11.64 26.78
CA LYS A 78 29.18 -11.23 28.16
C LYS A 78 28.38 -9.93 28.21
N THR A 79 27.55 -9.77 29.23
CA THR A 79 26.76 -8.55 29.44
C THR A 79 27.55 -7.55 30.25
N TYR A 80 27.57 -6.30 29.78
CA TYR A 80 28.17 -5.18 30.49
C TYR A 80 27.12 -4.13 30.81
N ASP A 81 27.05 -3.73 32.07
CA ASP A 81 26.20 -2.66 32.57
C ASP A 81 26.73 -1.31 32.09
N VAL A 82 25.83 -0.42 31.69
CA VAL A 82 26.14 0.89 31.14
C VAL A 82 25.96 1.96 32.22
N THR A 83 27.03 2.68 32.50
CA THR A 83 26.98 3.89 33.36
C THR A 83 27.30 5.12 32.53
N PRO A 84 26.27 5.92 32.12
CA PRO A 84 26.49 7.13 31.36
C PRO A 84 27.35 8.14 32.11
N SER A 85 28.23 8.84 31.41
CA SER A 85 29.01 9.91 31.96
C SER A 85 28.11 11.11 32.29
N THR A 86 28.28 11.70 33.48
CA THR A 86 27.56 12.91 33.88
C THR A 86 28.09 14.17 33.23
N ALA A 87 29.36 14.14 32.77
CA ALA A 87 30.02 15.26 32.12
C ALA A 87 29.79 15.26 30.61
N ASP A 88 29.67 14.09 30.03
CA ASP A 88 29.45 13.91 28.58
C ASP A 88 28.48 12.75 28.35
N PRO A 89 27.17 13.01 28.11
CA PRO A 89 26.18 11.96 27.93
C PRO A 89 26.40 11.14 26.65
N THR A 90 27.27 11.55 25.76
CA THR A 90 27.67 10.79 24.55
C THR A 90 28.70 9.70 24.85
N SER A 91 29.18 9.60 26.10
CA SER A 91 30.08 8.59 26.57
C SER A 91 29.52 7.83 27.78
N ALA A 92 29.97 6.59 27.97
CA ALA A 92 29.59 5.76 29.11
C ALA A 92 30.75 4.84 29.50
N THR A 93 30.71 4.40 30.75
CA THR A 93 31.57 3.33 31.25
C THR A 93 30.81 2.02 31.23
N LEU A 94 31.44 0.96 30.73
CA LEU A 94 30.89 -0.39 30.64
C LEU A 94 31.59 -1.29 31.67
N THR A 95 30.81 -1.80 32.61
CA THR A 95 31.31 -2.71 33.66
C THR A 95 30.49 -3.98 33.71
N SER A 96 31.06 -5.08 34.22
CA SER A 96 30.34 -6.34 34.38
C SER A 96 30.69 -7.02 35.68
N THR A 97 29.74 -7.75 36.26
CA THR A 97 29.98 -8.67 37.39
C THR A 97 30.64 -9.97 36.94
N ASP A 98 30.57 -10.31 35.64
CA ASP A 98 31.29 -11.39 35.00
C ASP A 98 32.02 -10.82 33.74
N PRO A 99 33.14 -10.05 33.96
CA PRO A 99 33.80 -9.36 32.87
C PRO A 99 34.64 -10.30 31.99
N HIS A 100 35.04 -9.83 30.82
CA HIS A 100 36.22 -10.34 30.12
C HIS A 100 37.48 -9.88 30.86
N TYR A 101 38.57 -10.60 30.67
CA TYR A 101 39.83 -10.31 31.36
C TYR A 101 40.97 -10.13 30.36
N TRP A 102 41.89 -9.22 30.65
CA TRP A 102 43.17 -9.13 29.97
C TRP A 102 44.02 -10.34 30.34
N THR A 103 44.47 -11.10 29.39
CA THR A 103 45.40 -12.21 29.57
C THR A 103 46.86 -11.79 29.33
N ASN A 104 47.06 -10.67 28.64
CA ASN A 104 48.32 -10.01 28.36
C ASN A 104 48.05 -8.54 27.99
N HIS A 105 49.10 -7.79 27.57
CA HIS A 105 48.96 -6.39 27.15
C HIS A 105 48.80 -6.20 25.66
N ASN A 106 48.59 -7.28 24.90
CA ASN A 106 48.35 -7.17 23.47
C ASN A 106 46.97 -6.60 23.17
N ASP A 107 46.86 -6.02 21.99
CA ASP A 107 45.57 -5.57 21.48
C ASP A 107 44.61 -6.75 21.32
N ILE A 108 43.36 -6.52 21.63
CA ILE A 108 42.27 -7.49 21.52
C ILE A 108 41.24 -7.01 20.50
N THR A 109 40.50 -7.93 19.88
CA THR A 109 39.40 -7.63 18.99
C THR A 109 38.09 -7.83 19.72
N VAL A 110 37.25 -6.81 19.72
CA VAL A 110 35.97 -6.79 20.45
C VAL A 110 34.84 -6.36 19.53
N THR A 111 33.70 -7.04 19.63
CA THR A 111 32.43 -6.62 19.03
C THR A 111 31.43 -6.39 20.17
N ALA A 112 30.72 -5.27 20.16
CA ALA A 112 29.68 -4.99 21.14
C ALA A 112 28.43 -4.43 20.47
N TRP A 113 27.25 -4.71 21.07
CA TRP A 113 25.98 -4.23 20.48
C TRP A 113 24.88 -4.02 21.50
N TRP A 114 23.90 -3.24 21.11
CA TRP A 114 22.63 -3.03 21.79
C TRP A 114 21.52 -2.77 20.73
N PRO A 115 20.27 -3.27 20.94
CA PRO A 115 19.82 -4.10 22.08
C PRO A 115 20.40 -5.52 22.03
N TYR A 116 20.44 -6.16 23.19
CA TYR A 116 20.90 -7.53 23.34
C TYR A 116 19.79 -8.43 23.86
N THR A 117 19.63 -9.58 23.24
CA THR A 117 18.73 -10.66 23.69
C THR A 117 19.58 -11.86 24.14
N ALA A 118 19.26 -12.41 25.29
CA ALA A 118 20.01 -13.54 25.83
C ALA A 118 20.06 -14.72 24.83
N GLY A 119 21.28 -15.20 24.59
CA GLY A 119 21.55 -16.27 23.63
C GLY A 119 22.05 -15.80 22.28
N GLU A 120 22.04 -14.51 21.98
CA GLU A 120 22.72 -13.96 20.78
C GLU A 120 24.23 -14.14 20.93
N THR A 121 24.87 -14.61 19.86
CA THR A 121 26.33 -14.81 19.77
C THR A 121 27.01 -13.81 18.84
N THR A 122 26.23 -13.04 18.11
CA THR A 122 26.69 -11.98 17.19
C THR A 122 25.63 -10.87 17.17
N PRO A 123 25.99 -9.64 16.73
CA PRO A 123 25.00 -8.59 16.53
C PRO A 123 23.85 -9.05 15.61
N PRO A 124 22.61 -8.80 15.99
CA PRO A 124 21.45 -9.21 15.18
C PRO A 124 21.37 -8.40 13.88
N ALA A 125 20.59 -8.89 12.92
CA ALA A 125 20.20 -8.10 11.76
C ALA A 125 19.30 -6.91 12.18
N VAL A 126 19.34 -5.84 11.39
CA VAL A 126 18.46 -4.67 11.63
C VAL A 126 17.00 -5.10 11.50
N LYS A 127 16.24 -4.92 12.57
CA LYS A 127 14.81 -5.20 12.62
C LYS A 127 14.09 -4.13 13.45
N VAL A 128 13.34 -3.27 12.76
CA VAL A 128 12.60 -2.18 13.40
C VAL A 128 11.16 -2.60 13.72
N LYS A 129 10.54 -1.97 14.71
CA LYS A 129 9.15 -2.23 15.07
C LYS A 129 8.19 -1.45 14.20
N ALA A 130 7.07 -2.07 13.81
CA ALA A 130 6.00 -1.42 13.06
C ALA A 130 5.27 -0.33 13.87
N ASN A 131 5.10 -0.55 15.17
CA ASN A 131 4.53 0.45 16.07
C ASN A 131 5.62 1.00 16.97
N GLN A 132 6.00 2.24 16.75
CA GLN A 132 6.99 2.98 17.53
C GLN A 132 6.35 4.15 18.31
N SER A 133 5.02 4.17 18.47
CA SER A 133 4.32 5.26 19.17
C SER A 133 4.68 5.36 20.65
N ALA A 134 5.09 4.26 21.29
CA ALA A 134 5.64 4.28 22.62
C ALA A 134 7.16 4.51 22.58
N GLN A 135 7.69 5.33 23.50
CA GLN A 135 9.12 5.66 23.57
C GLN A 135 10.01 4.41 23.59
N LYS A 136 9.67 3.41 24.43
CA LYS A 136 10.42 2.14 24.51
C LYS A 136 10.47 1.35 23.19
N ASP A 137 9.45 1.49 22.33
CA ASP A 137 9.38 0.78 21.07
C ASP A 137 10.12 1.54 19.97
N PHE A 138 10.10 2.87 20.02
CA PHE A 138 10.96 3.73 19.23
C PHE A 138 12.44 3.47 19.54
N GLU A 139 12.83 3.58 20.81
CA GLU A 139 14.20 3.32 21.29
C GLU A 139 14.66 1.90 20.95
N GLY A 140 13.82 0.90 21.23
CA GLY A 140 14.12 -0.52 20.97
C GLY A 140 14.07 -0.92 19.48
N SER A 141 13.84 0.02 18.56
CA SER A 141 14.00 -0.17 17.11
C SER A 141 15.40 0.19 16.63
N ASP A 142 16.21 0.85 17.45
CA ASP A 142 17.59 1.17 17.09
C ASP A 142 18.52 -0.03 17.33
N LEU A 143 19.55 -0.12 16.55
CA LEU A 143 20.64 -1.06 16.69
C LEU A 143 21.97 -0.30 16.60
N ILE A 144 22.75 -0.33 17.67
CA ILE A 144 24.09 0.23 17.71
C ILE A 144 25.12 -0.87 17.86
N VAL A 145 26.22 -0.76 17.13
CA VAL A 145 27.27 -1.78 17.10
C VAL A 145 28.65 -1.13 17.10
N ALA A 146 29.53 -1.65 17.94
CA ALA A 146 30.98 -1.49 17.85
C ALA A 146 31.52 -2.80 17.26
N ASP A 147 31.85 -2.83 15.97
CA ASP A 147 32.06 -4.06 15.21
C ASP A 147 33.56 -4.33 14.98
N GLY A 148 34.04 -5.46 15.50
CA GLY A 148 35.39 -5.96 15.25
C GLY A 148 36.49 -4.95 15.57
N GLN A 149 36.33 -4.15 16.63
CA GLN A 149 37.26 -3.07 16.95
C GLN A 149 38.51 -3.58 17.68
N THR A 150 39.67 -3.08 17.26
CA THR A 150 40.93 -3.29 17.99
C THR A 150 40.93 -2.38 19.23
N VAL A 151 41.12 -2.96 20.39
CA VAL A 151 41.11 -2.29 21.69
C VAL A 151 42.45 -2.53 22.38
N THR A 152 43.06 -1.46 22.87
CA THR A 152 44.37 -1.51 23.53
C THR A 152 44.24 -1.56 25.04
N TYR A 153 45.18 -2.17 25.72
CA TYR A 153 45.22 -2.31 27.16
C TYR A 153 45.13 -0.97 27.91
N GLY A 154 45.85 0.05 27.41
CA GLY A 154 45.89 1.38 28.03
C GLY A 154 44.68 2.27 27.78
N SER A 155 43.85 1.90 26.79
CA SER A 155 42.64 2.71 26.40
C SER A 155 41.56 1.80 25.81
N PRO A 156 40.82 1.04 26.66
CA PRO A 156 39.81 0.11 26.22
C PRO A 156 38.52 0.87 25.80
N THR A 157 38.54 1.49 24.61
CA THR A 157 37.48 2.30 24.09
C THR A 157 36.76 1.59 22.94
N LEU A 158 35.43 1.52 23.02
CA LEU A 158 34.54 1.01 21.99
C LEU A 158 33.74 2.16 21.38
N ARG A 159 33.82 2.30 20.05
CA ARG A 159 33.07 3.30 19.31
C ARG A 159 31.86 2.65 18.66
N PHE A 160 30.67 2.97 19.15
CA PHE A 160 29.41 2.47 18.60
C PHE A 160 28.95 3.33 17.42
N THR A 161 28.30 2.68 16.47
CA THR A 161 27.67 3.30 15.31
C THR A 161 26.27 2.73 15.15
N HIS A 162 25.31 3.60 14.76
CA HIS A 162 23.96 3.14 14.43
C HIS A 162 23.96 2.31 13.16
N ARG A 163 23.23 1.21 13.17
CA ARG A 163 22.96 0.35 11.99
C ARG A 163 21.60 0.68 11.37
N THR A 164 20.82 1.53 11.97
CA THR A 164 19.54 2.04 11.54
C THR A 164 19.66 3.48 11.04
N ALA A 165 18.61 3.99 10.42
CA ALA A 165 18.47 5.42 10.09
C ALA A 165 17.32 6.03 10.89
N ARG A 166 17.34 7.35 11.07
CA ARG A 166 16.25 8.09 11.72
C ARG A 166 15.55 9.02 10.72
N VAL A 167 14.23 8.90 10.65
CA VAL A 167 13.38 9.77 9.85
C VAL A 167 12.52 10.62 10.78
N THR A 168 12.61 11.93 10.62
CA THR A 168 11.81 12.92 11.37
C THR A 168 10.87 13.64 10.41
N ILE A 169 9.60 13.74 10.77
CA ILE A 169 8.55 14.41 10.03
C ILE A 169 8.10 15.62 10.84
N VAL A 170 8.16 16.81 10.25
CA VAL A 170 7.63 18.04 10.83
C VAL A 170 6.42 18.44 9.98
N LEU A 171 5.23 18.36 10.57
CA LEU A 171 4.00 18.74 9.89
C LEU A 171 3.74 20.23 10.13
N THR A 172 3.39 20.95 9.06
CA THR A 172 3.05 22.37 9.09
C THR A 172 1.67 22.62 8.50
N ASP A 173 1.15 23.82 8.71
CA ASP A 173 -0.13 24.29 8.23
C ASP A 173 -1.32 23.51 8.86
N TYR A 174 -2.19 22.90 8.11
CA TYR A 174 -3.42 22.30 8.56
C TYR A 174 -3.20 21.02 9.40
N THR A 175 -2.97 21.16 10.72
CA THR A 175 -2.75 20.04 11.66
C THR A 175 -3.92 19.80 12.62
N GLU A 176 -4.95 20.65 12.60
CA GLU A 176 -6.12 20.49 13.45
C GLU A 176 -6.92 19.23 13.06
N GLY A 177 -7.28 18.43 14.08
CA GLY A 177 -8.00 17.18 13.86
C GLY A 177 -7.16 16.03 13.30
N LEU A 178 -5.83 16.13 13.33
CA LEU A 178 -4.94 15.03 12.95
C LEU A 178 -5.14 13.84 13.90
N ALA A 179 -5.51 12.69 13.36
CA ALA A 179 -5.78 11.46 14.11
C ALA A 179 -4.61 10.48 14.08
N SER A 180 -3.88 10.39 12.98
CA SER A 180 -2.71 9.51 12.88
C SER A 180 -1.72 9.99 11.82
N VAL A 181 -0.44 9.65 12.05
CA VAL A 181 0.66 9.80 11.10
C VAL A 181 1.33 8.45 10.93
N ARG A 182 1.66 8.07 9.70
CA ARG A 182 2.33 6.81 9.37
C ARG A 182 3.39 7.05 8.30
N LEU A 183 4.53 6.37 8.44
CA LEU A 183 5.44 6.15 7.32
C LEU A 183 4.93 4.93 6.55
N THR A 184 4.92 4.99 5.23
CA THR A 184 4.37 3.96 4.34
C THR A 184 5.31 3.73 3.16
N GLY A 185 5.11 2.67 2.40
CA GLY A 185 5.92 2.36 1.22
C GLY A 185 7.37 2.05 1.55
N LEU A 186 7.63 1.49 2.75
CA LEU A 186 8.96 1.11 3.20
C LEU A 186 9.34 -0.27 2.67
N SER A 187 10.65 -0.53 2.58
CA SER A 187 11.16 -1.86 2.22
C SER A 187 10.86 -2.89 3.30
N THR A 188 10.40 -4.06 2.89
CA THR A 188 10.17 -5.22 3.77
C THR A 188 11.38 -6.15 3.85
N GLU A 189 12.51 -5.76 3.31
CA GLU A 189 13.74 -6.55 3.36
C GLU A 189 14.15 -6.84 4.82
N GLY A 190 14.55 -8.07 5.10
CA GLY A 190 14.92 -8.51 6.45
C GLY A 190 13.73 -8.57 7.42
N ASP A 191 12.51 -8.83 6.94
CA ASP A 191 11.25 -8.83 7.72
C ASP A 191 10.96 -7.47 8.41
N ASN A 192 11.42 -6.38 7.83
CA ASN A 192 11.07 -5.04 8.29
C ASN A 192 9.65 -4.66 7.85
N PRO A 193 8.95 -3.82 8.60
CA PRO A 193 7.57 -3.42 8.28
C PRO A 193 7.52 -2.45 7.09
N ASP A 194 6.52 -2.61 6.23
CA ASP A 194 6.20 -1.68 5.15
C ASP A 194 5.53 -0.38 5.64
N ILE A 195 5.00 -0.42 6.87
CA ILE A 195 4.34 0.70 7.54
C ILE A 195 4.88 0.84 8.96
N ILE A 196 5.23 2.06 9.34
CA ILE A 196 5.65 2.40 10.72
C ILE A 196 4.73 3.49 11.28
N VAL A 197 4.21 3.26 12.49
CA VAL A 197 3.61 4.30 13.32
C VAL A 197 4.74 4.99 14.10
N PRO A 198 5.07 6.25 13.80
CA PRO A 198 6.20 6.94 14.41
C PRO A 198 5.93 7.34 15.86
N TYR A 199 6.98 7.67 16.58
CA TYR A 199 6.93 8.30 17.90
C TYR A 199 6.54 9.78 17.76
N ASP A 200 5.55 10.22 18.52
CA ASP A 200 5.14 11.63 18.59
C ASP A 200 6.00 12.39 19.61
N LYS A 201 6.83 13.31 19.11
CA LYS A 201 7.67 14.20 19.94
C LYS A 201 6.93 15.43 20.46
N GLY A 202 5.68 15.61 20.04
CA GLY A 202 4.90 16.82 20.26
C GLY A 202 5.18 17.89 19.21
N SER A 203 4.40 18.98 19.24
CA SER A 203 4.52 20.12 18.33
C SER A 203 4.52 19.71 16.85
N ASN A 204 3.63 18.76 16.48
CA ASN A 204 3.50 18.21 15.12
C ASN A 204 4.79 17.59 14.56
N THR A 205 5.66 17.11 15.44
CA THR A 205 6.92 16.45 15.08
C THR A 205 6.86 14.97 15.43
N TYR A 206 7.09 14.14 14.43
CA TYR A 206 7.04 12.68 14.52
C TYR A 206 8.40 12.11 14.10
N THR A 207 8.87 11.09 14.79
CA THR A 207 10.16 10.47 14.45
C THR A 207 10.05 8.95 14.47
N ALA A 208 10.77 8.30 13.57
CA ALA A 208 10.85 6.85 13.49
C ALA A 208 12.27 6.38 13.22
N ILE A 209 12.62 5.24 13.78
CA ILE A 209 13.80 4.47 13.39
C ILE A 209 13.40 3.55 12.24
N VAL A 210 14.15 3.56 11.17
CA VAL A 210 13.91 2.78 9.95
C VAL A 210 15.13 1.95 9.59
N ALA A 211 14.92 0.84 8.90
CA ALA A 211 16.03 0.11 8.27
C ALA A 211 16.63 0.95 7.14
N PRO A 212 17.97 0.92 6.93
CA PRO A 212 18.60 1.58 5.80
C PRO A 212 17.99 1.07 4.49
N GLN A 213 17.59 2.01 3.60
CA GLN A 213 16.93 1.66 2.34
C GLN A 213 16.94 2.82 1.35
N SER A 214 16.76 2.50 0.07
CA SER A 214 16.50 3.48 -0.99
C SER A 214 15.01 3.73 -1.12
N VAL A 215 14.60 4.99 -1.15
CA VAL A 215 13.22 5.40 -1.37
C VAL A 215 13.15 6.19 -2.67
N ALA A 216 12.41 5.67 -3.65
CA ALA A 216 12.29 6.28 -4.97
C ALA A 216 11.46 7.57 -4.94
N ALA A 217 11.72 8.48 -5.88
CA ALA A 217 10.84 9.62 -6.12
C ALA A 217 9.42 9.14 -6.47
N GLY A 218 8.41 9.84 -5.96
CA GLY A 218 7.00 9.47 -6.15
C GLY A 218 6.47 8.45 -5.15
N THR A 219 7.31 7.79 -4.35
CA THR A 219 6.86 6.86 -3.30
C THR A 219 5.97 7.61 -2.30
N ALA A 220 4.77 7.08 -2.05
CA ALA A 220 3.88 7.53 -0.98
C ALA A 220 4.49 7.12 0.36
N PHE A 221 5.14 8.05 1.07
CA PHE A 221 5.91 7.68 2.26
C PHE A 221 5.41 8.26 3.59
N ILE A 222 4.54 9.26 3.56
CA ILE A 222 3.86 9.77 4.77
C ILE A 222 2.38 9.79 4.51
N THR A 223 1.62 9.12 5.38
CA THR A 223 0.15 9.12 5.35
C THR A 223 -0.36 9.75 6.65
N CYS A 224 -1.18 10.79 6.52
CA CYS A 224 -1.84 11.47 7.62
C CYS A 224 -3.34 11.24 7.53
N THR A 225 -3.98 10.78 8.62
CA THR A 225 -5.44 10.60 8.69
C THR A 225 -6.01 11.59 9.71
N PHE A 226 -7.15 12.19 9.39
CA PHE A 226 -7.85 13.17 10.21
C PHE A 226 -9.08 12.58 10.87
N THR A 227 -9.55 13.18 11.96
CA THR A 227 -10.74 12.75 12.70
C THR A 227 -12.04 12.82 11.89
N ASN A 228 -12.06 13.60 10.80
CA ASN A 228 -13.17 13.68 9.83
C ASN A 228 -13.10 12.59 8.73
N GLY A 229 -12.18 11.62 8.86
CA GLY A 229 -11.97 10.55 7.90
C GLY A 229 -11.11 10.92 6.67
N LYS A 230 -10.76 12.18 6.48
CA LYS A 230 -9.87 12.57 5.37
C LYS A 230 -8.47 12.01 5.56
N THR A 231 -7.87 11.61 4.45
CA THR A 231 -6.50 11.09 4.41
C THR A 231 -5.66 11.93 3.44
N PHE A 232 -4.45 12.29 3.88
CA PHE A 232 -3.47 12.99 3.07
C PHE A 232 -2.23 12.14 2.92
N VAL A 233 -1.68 12.10 1.71
CA VAL A 233 -0.43 11.39 1.41
C VAL A 233 0.59 12.35 0.84
N TYR A 234 1.76 12.32 1.43
CA TYR A 234 2.92 13.00 0.89
C TYR A 234 3.79 12.00 0.11
N LYS A 235 4.05 12.32 -1.16
CA LYS A 235 4.94 11.55 -2.02
C LYS A 235 6.36 12.10 -1.96
N MET A 236 7.35 11.22 -1.91
CA MET A 236 8.77 11.58 -1.94
C MET A 236 9.08 12.43 -3.18
N LYS A 237 9.63 13.62 -3.00
CA LYS A 237 9.92 14.53 -4.13
C LYS A 237 11.13 14.06 -4.94
N ASN A 238 12.17 13.61 -4.26
CA ASN A 238 13.41 13.13 -4.87
C ASN A 238 13.74 11.75 -4.31
N ALA A 239 14.38 10.91 -5.12
CA ALA A 239 14.94 9.66 -4.61
C ALA A 239 15.95 9.96 -3.51
N THR A 240 15.94 9.17 -2.44
CA THR A 240 16.83 9.34 -1.28
C THR A 240 17.26 7.98 -0.76
N ASP A 241 18.53 7.86 -0.42
CA ASP A 241 19.07 6.68 0.26
C ASP A 241 19.21 6.96 1.75
N TRP A 242 18.44 6.26 2.56
CA TRP A 242 18.58 6.31 4.01
C TRP A 242 19.69 5.38 4.43
N GLN A 243 20.82 5.96 4.86
CA GLN A 243 22.01 5.23 5.26
C GLN A 243 22.02 4.96 6.75
N ALA A 244 22.70 3.90 7.18
CA ALA A 244 22.96 3.59 8.57
C ALA A 244 23.62 4.79 9.28
N GLY A 245 23.12 5.16 10.46
CA GLY A 245 23.53 6.34 11.22
C GLY A 245 23.06 7.67 10.64
N GLY A 246 22.31 7.66 9.54
CA GLY A 246 21.80 8.88 8.91
C GLY A 246 20.53 9.41 9.60
N GLU A 247 20.38 10.74 9.59
CA GLU A 247 19.20 11.46 10.06
C GLU A 247 18.58 12.26 8.91
N TYR A 248 17.28 12.07 8.69
CA TYR A 248 16.54 12.66 7.59
C TYR A 248 15.32 13.37 8.12
N THR A 249 15.21 14.66 7.83
CA THR A 249 14.07 15.49 8.25
C THR A 249 13.26 15.94 7.05
N TYR A 250 11.95 15.71 7.11
CA TYR A 250 10.99 16.12 6.10
C TYR A 250 9.99 17.10 6.70
N THR A 251 9.98 18.32 6.20
CA THR A 251 8.92 19.28 6.52
C THR A 251 7.81 19.14 5.49
N VAL A 252 6.62 18.81 5.97
CA VAL A 252 5.44 18.51 5.14
C VAL A 252 4.34 19.49 5.49
N SER A 253 3.99 20.35 4.55
CA SER A 253 2.80 21.17 4.64
C SER A 253 1.58 20.33 4.30
N LEU A 254 0.64 20.21 5.24
CA LEU A 254 -0.62 19.52 5.03
C LEU A 254 -1.57 20.31 4.11
N ALA A 255 -1.35 21.62 3.93
CA ALA A 255 -2.06 22.40 2.93
C ALA A 255 -1.66 22.01 1.49
N ALA A 256 -0.43 21.55 1.28
CA ALA A 256 0.09 21.07 0.00
C ALA A 256 -0.05 19.55 -0.16
N ALA A 257 -0.44 18.83 0.88
CA ALA A 257 -0.68 17.40 0.81
C ALA A 257 -1.98 17.13 0.04
N LYS A 258 -1.91 16.25 -0.97
CA LYS A 258 -3.06 15.94 -1.82
C LYS A 258 -4.08 15.14 -1.02
N ASP A 259 -5.31 15.65 -0.92
CA ASP A 259 -6.45 14.85 -0.47
C ASP A 259 -6.60 13.68 -1.45
N LEU A 260 -6.53 12.46 -0.95
CA LEU A 260 -6.66 11.27 -1.82
C LEU A 260 -8.09 11.02 -2.25
N GLY A 261 -9.08 11.65 -1.59
CA GLY A 261 -10.50 11.44 -1.90
C GLY A 261 -10.96 10.01 -1.65
N TYR A 262 -10.28 9.27 -0.77
CA TYR A 262 -10.72 7.97 -0.26
C TYR A 262 -10.26 7.77 1.19
N THR A 263 -10.94 6.88 1.91
CA THR A 263 -10.55 6.39 3.24
C THR A 263 -10.17 4.91 3.18
N ILE A 264 -9.36 4.46 4.14
CA ILE A 264 -9.04 3.04 4.33
C ILE A 264 -9.74 2.58 5.60
N GLU A 265 -10.64 1.64 5.47
CA GLU A 265 -11.43 1.09 6.56
C GLU A 265 -10.60 0.14 7.44
N SER A 266 -11.10 -0.14 8.65
CA SER A 266 -10.41 -1.03 9.61
C SER A 266 -10.20 -2.47 9.11
N ASN A 267 -11.01 -2.92 8.15
CA ASN A 267 -10.91 -4.22 7.49
C ASN A 267 -9.99 -4.22 6.26
N GLY A 268 -9.34 -3.09 5.96
CA GLY A 268 -8.46 -2.92 4.81
C GLY A 268 -9.16 -2.60 3.49
N SER A 269 -10.49 -2.42 3.45
CA SER A 269 -11.20 -1.95 2.26
C SER A 269 -11.04 -0.44 2.07
N TYR A 270 -11.32 0.04 0.87
CA TYR A 270 -11.20 1.44 0.48
C TYR A 270 -12.57 2.02 0.17
N THR A 271 -12.89 3.17 0.78
CA THR A 271 -14.14 3.91 0.52
C THR A 271 -13.81 5.19 -0.24
N VAL A 272 -14.30 5.30 -1.47
CA VAL A 272 -14.03 6.42 -2.38
C VAL A 272 -15.07 7.52 -2.16
N THR A 273 -14.61 8.75 -1.95
CA THR A 273 -15.43 9.91 -1.61
C THR A 273 -15.34 11.06 -2.62
N SER A 274 -14.56 10.90 -3.71
CA SER A 274 -14.44 11.92 -4.76
C SER A 274 -13.89 11.34 -6.06
N ALA A 275 -13.96 12.12 -7.15
CA ALA A 275 -13.36 11.78 -8.44
C ALA A 275 -11.84 11.59 -8.34
N ASP A 276 -11.14 12.47 -7.63
CA ASP A 276 -9.71 12.32 -7.38
C ASP A 276 -9.41 11.04 -6.58
N GLY A 277 -10.31 10.65 -5.67
CA GLY A 277 -10.25 9.39 -4.96
C GLY A 277 -10.30 8.18 -5.89
N LEU A 278 -11.21 8.18 -6.84
CA LEU A 278 -11.32 7.09 -7.82
C LEU A 278 -10.09 7.03 -8.73
N MET A 279 -9.55 8.18 -9.14
CA MET A 279 -8.29 8.26 -9.91
C MET A 279 -7.10 7.72 -9.13
N ASN A 280 -6.96 8.11 -7.86
CA ASN A 280 -5.89 7.61 -7.00
C ASN A 280 -6.01 6.09 -6.73
N ILE A 281 -7.24 5.57 -6.62
CA ILE A 281 -7.49 4.12 -6.53
C ILE A 281 -7.05 3.41 -7.82
N ALA A 282 -7.33 3.97 -8.99
CA ALA A 282 -6.84 3.41 -10.26
C ALA A 282 -5.30 3.34 -10.29
N GLU A 283 -4.62 4.40 -9.86
CA GLU A 283 -3.15 4.39 -9.72
C GLU A 283 -2.66 3.30 -8.74
N LEU A 284 -3.32 3.13 -7.59
CA LEU A 284 -2.95 2.11 -6.61
C LEU A 284 -3.06 0.69 -7.17
N VAL A 285 -4.19 0.38 -7.82
CA VAL A 285 -4.43 -0.93 -8.44
C VAL A 285 -3.42 -1.20 -9.53
N ASN A 286 -3.22 -0.23 -10.43
CA ASN A 286 -2.28 -0.32 -11.54
C ASN A 286 -0.81 -0.33 -11.07
N GLY A 287 -0.55 0.18 -9.86
CA GLY A 287 0.74 0.10 -9.15
C GLY A 287 0.97 -1.20 -8.37
N GLY A 288 0.07 -2.20 -8.52
CA GLY A 288 0.25 -3.56 -7.97
C GLY A 288 -0.66 -3.93 -6.79
N LYS A 289 -1.45 -3.01 -6.23
CA LYS A 289 -2.47 -3.33 -5.20
C LYS A 289 -3.79 -3.80 -5.84
N SER A 290 -3.70 -4.84 -6.65
CA SER A 290 -4.79 -5.28 -7.52
C SER A 290 -5.94 -6.04 -6.83
N ASP A 291 -5.79 -6.40 -5.56
CA ASP A 291 -6.73 -7.23 -4.77
C ASP A 291 -7.52 -6.45 -3.71
N ILE A 292 -7.38 -5.13 -3.66
CA ILE A 292 -8.09 -4.28 -2.69
C ILE A 292 -9.59 -4.24 -2.99
N ASN A 293 -10.42 -4.25 -1.94
CA ASN A 293 -11.85 -4.06 -2.05
C ASN A 293 -12.17 -2.55 -2.01
N ILE A 294 -13.07 -2.12 -2.88
CA ILE A 294 -13.38 -0.71 -3.11
C ILE A 294 -14.89 -0.51 -3.05
N THR A 295 -15.36 0.51 -2.34
CA THR A 295 -16.76 0.94 -2.31
C THR A 295 -16.86 2.42 -2.64
N LEU A 296 -17.83 2.82 -3.43
CA LEU A 296 -18.19 4.24 -3.61
C LEU A 296 -19.15 4.66 -2.49
N ASP A 297 -18.92 5.83 -1.91
CA ASP A 297 -19.76 6.44 -0.88
C ASP A 297 -20.55 7.67 -1.41
N THR A 298 -20.32 8.03 -2.66
CA THR A 298 -20.93 9.17 -3.33
C THR A 298 -20.94 9.00 -4.84
N ASP A 299 -21.74 9.79 -5.51
CA ASP A 299 -21.69 9.93 -6.96
C ASP A 299 -20.35 10.57 -7.39
N ILE A 300 -19.80 10.10 -8.50
CA ILE A 300 -18.47 10.49 -9.00
C ILE A 300 -18.62 11.20 -10.36
N ASP A 301 -18.14 12.43 -10.46
CA ASP A 301 -18.04 13.17 -11.72
C ASP A 301 -16.60 13.16 -12.24
N LEU A 302 -16.36 12.41 -13.34
CA LEU A 302 -15.08 12.31 -14.03
C LEU A 302 -14.94 13.32 -15.18
N THR A 303 -15.83 14.29 -15.31
CA THR A 303 -15.76 15.31 -16.36
C THR A 303 -14.42 16.03 -16.36
N GLY A 304 -13.70 15.99 -17.49
CA GLY A 304 -12.39 16.63 -17.65
C GLY A 304 -11.24 15.93 -16.93
N LYS A 305 -11.43 14.73 -16.41
CA LYS A 305 -10.36 13.91 -15.82
C LYS A 305 -9.74 13.01 -16.89
N ASP A 306 -8.42 12.88 -16.85
CA ASP A 306 -7.67 11.94 -17.69
C ASP A 306 -7.76 10.54 -17.08
N TRP A 307 -8.63 9.70 -17.65
CA TRP A 307 -8.89 8.37 -17.11
C TRP A 307 -7.92 7.32 -17.63
N THR A 308 -7.34 6.56 -16.70
CA THR A 308 -6.67 5.28 -16.99
C THR A 308 -7.50 4.16 -16.40
N PRO A 309 -7.90 3.14 -17.18
CA PRO A 309 -8.71 2.03 -16.69
C PRO A 309 -8.09 1.32 -15.47
N ILE A 310 -8.92 0.93 -14.51
CA ILE A 310 -8.50 0.10 -13.37
C ILE A 310 -8.16 -1.30 -13.88
N GLY A 311 -6.91 -1.77 -13.60
CA GLY A 311 -6.45 -3.04 -14.14
C GLY A 311 -6.24 -2.96 -15.66
N THR A 312 -5.09 -2.47 -16.11
CA THR A 312 -4.83 -2.10 -17.50
C THR A 312 -4.78 -3.30 -18.46
N ASP A 313 -4.35 -4.46 -17.99
CA ASP A 313 -4.09 -5.65 -18.81
C ASP A 313 -4.20 -6.93 -17.96
N TYR A 314 -3.86 -8.08 -18.55
CA TYR A 314 -3.92 -9.40 -17.89
C TYR A 314 -3.04 -9.48 -16.64
N ASP A 315 -1.81 -8.99 -16.73
CA ASP A 315 -0.83 -9.08 -15.63
C ASP A 315 -1.19 -8.12 -14.49
N ASN A 316 -1.71 -6.93 -14.84
CA ASN A 316 -2.17 -5.89 -13.93
C ASN A 316 -3.69 -5.91 -13.72
N SER A 317 -4.31 -7.09 -13.84
CA SER A 317 -5.77 -7.24 -13.75
C SER A 317 -6.31 -7.00 -12.34
N TYR A 318 -7.49 -6.40 -12.24
CA TYR A 318 -8.16 -6.18 -10.95
C TYR A 318 -8.73 -7.48 -10.38
N LYS A 319 -8.44 -7.76 -9.11
CA LYS A 319 -8.76 -9.03 -8.40
C LYS A 319 -9.71 -8.86 -7.22
N GLY A 320 -9.93 -7.62 -6.78
CA GLY A 320 -10.78 -7.30 -5.64
C GLY A 320 -12.27 -7.20 -5.99
N THR A 321 -13.05 -6.73 -5.02
CA THR A 321 -14.46 -6.36 -5.23
C THR A 321 -14.58 -4.84 -5.33
N PHE A 322 -15.13 -4.35 -6.45
CA PHE A 322 -15.56 -2.98 -6.61
C PHE A 322 -17.09 -2.91 -6.48
N ASP A 323 -17.57 -2.25 -5.45
CA ASP A 323 -18.99 -2.04 -5.20
C ASP A 323 -19.33 -0.56 -5.41
N GLY A 324 -20.09 -0.27 -6.45
CA GLY A 324 -20.55 1.09 -6.72
C GLY A 324 -21.60 1.60 -5.73
N GLY A 325 -22.12 0.74 -4.83
CA GLY A 325 -23.15 1.14 -3.85
C GLY A 325 -24.46 1.61 -4.45
N GLY A 326 -24.62 1.56 -5.76
CA GLY A 326 -25.72 2.18 -6.52
C GLY A 326 -25.45 3.64 -6.88
N HIS A 327 -24.27 4.17 -6.56
CA HIS A 327 -23.85 5.50 -6.96
C HIS A 327 -23.56 5.60 -8.45
N THR A 328 -23.70 6.81 -8.97
CA THR A 328 -23.51 7.12 -10.39
C THR A 328 -22.10 7.64 -10.66
N ILE A 329 -21.46 7.11 -11.70
CA ILE A 329 -20.24 7.66 -12.28
C ILE A 329 -20.61 8.37 -13.57
N THR A 330 -20.39 9.69 -13.63
CA THR A 330 -20.67 10.53 -14.79
C THR A 330 -19.39 11.03 -15.45
N GLY A 331 -19.50 11.51 -16.68
CA GLY A 331 -18.42 12.24 -17.35
C GLY A 331 -17.21 11.43 -17.77
N LEU A 332 -17.23 10.09 -17.67
CA LEU A 332 -16.13 9.24 -18.13
C LEU A 332 -15.93 9.41 -19.63
N THR A 333 -14.90 10.17 -20.01
CA THR A 333 -14.61 10.51 -21.40
C THR A 333 -13.14 10.34 -21.70
N PHE A 334 -12.79 9.41 -22.59
CA PHE A 334 -11.42 9.25 -23.05
C PHE A 334 -11.33 8.55 -24.40
N THR A 335 -10.20 8.79 -25.06
CA THR A 335 -9.80 8.09 -26.29
C THR A 335 -8.46 7.41 -26.05
N THR A 336 -8.35 6.14 -26.40
CA THR A 336 -7.13 5.35 -26.16
C THR A 336 -6.72 4.54 -27.38
N ASN A 337 -5.44 4.16 -27.40
CA ASN A 337 -4.89 3.13 -28.30
C ASN A 337 -4.65 1.80 -27.58
N ASP A 338 -5.02 1.71 -26.31
CA ASP A 338 -4.84 0.50 -25.51
C ASP A 338 -5.80 -0.60 -25.93
N GLU A 339 -5.42 -1.84 -25.70
CA GLU A 339 -6.22 -3.02 -26.05
C GLU A 339 -7.50 -3.13 -25.22
N TYR A 340 -7.49 -2.62 -23.97
CA TYR A 340 -8.60 -2.83 -23.05
C TYR A 340 -9.10 -1.49 -22.50
N ALA A 341 -10.36 -1.17 -22.76
CA ALA A 341 -10.93 0.11 -22.38
C ALA A 341 -12.30 -0.02 -21.70
N GLY A 342 -12.50 0.77 -20.66
CA GLY A 342 -13.70 0.85 -19.83
C GLY A 342 -13.42 1.59 -18.53
N LEU A 343 -14.32 1.50 -17.57
CA LEU A 343 -13.99 1.84 -16.19
C LEU A 343 -12.87 0.92 -15.68
N PHE A 344 -12.93 -0.35 -16.05
CA PHE A 344 -11.87 -1.36 -15.89
C PHE A 344 -11.34 -1.78 -17.26
N GLY A 345 -10.03 -1.94 -17.39
CA GLY A 345 -9.40 -2.55 -18.55
C GLY A 345 -9.57 -4.08 -18.52
N TRP A 346 -9.06 -4.70 -17.45
CA TRP A 346 -9.11 -6.15 -17.27
C TRP A 346 -9.55 -6.56 -15.88
N LEU A 347 -10.59 -7.41 -15.82
CA LEU A 347 -11.10 -8.01 -14.58
C LEU A 347 -10.65 -9.46 -14.45
N ASN A 348 -9.92 -9.76 -13.38
CA ASN A 348 -9.41 -11.10 -13.06
C ASN A 348 -10.56 -12.06 -12.68
N ARG A 349 -10.27 -13.35 -12.67
CA ARG A 349 -11.22 -14.40 -12.26
C ARG A 349 -11.75 -14.22 -10.82
N ALA A 350 -10.92 -13.70 -9.91
CA ALA A 350 -11.31 -13.39 -8.54
C ALA A 350 -12.03 -12.03 -8.43
N GLY A 351 -11.96 -11.20 -9.47
CA GLY A 351 -12.50 -9.84 -9.44
C GLY A 351 -14.02 -9.80 -9.58
N THR A 352 -14.63 -8.85 -8.89
CA THR A 352 -16.06 -8.55 -8.98
C THR A 352 -16.27 -7.06 -9.16
N VAL A 353 -17.12 -6.67 -10.11
CA VAL A 353 -17.60 -5.29 -10.28
C VAL A 353 -19.12 -5.31 -10.16
N LYS A 354 -19.66 -4.55 -9.22
CA LYS A 354 -21.11 -4.59 -8.96
C LYS A 354 -21.71 -3.23 -8.58
N ASN A 355 -23.01 -3.11 -8.83
CA ASN A 355 -23.84 -1.97 -8.40
C ASN A 355 -23.33 -0.61 -8.91
N VAL A 356 -22.85 -0.57 -10.15
CA VAL A 356 -22.27 0.64 -10.78
C VAL A 356 -23.25 1.20 -11.80
N VAL A 357 -23.58 2.48 -11.66
CA VAL A 357 -24.36 3.24 -12.65
C VAL A 357 -23.40 4.15 -13.43
N MET A 358 -23.25 3.90 -14.74
CA MET A 358 -22.39 4.71 -15.61
C MET A 358 -23.28 5.57 -16.52
N GLU A 359 -23.21 6.90 -16.37
CA GLU A 359 -24.03 7.81 -17.16
C GLU A 359 -23.19 8.70 -18.08
N GLY A 360 -23.63 8.77 -19.34
CA GLY A 360 -23.06 9.67 -20.33
C GLY A 360 -21.63 9.34 -20.76
N VAL A 361 -21.22 8.08 -20.66
CA VAL A 361 -19.85 7.69 -21.01
C VAL A 361 -19.52 8.02 -22.47
N GLN A 362 -18.27 8.41 -22.75
CA GLN A 362 -17.74 8.69 -24.07
C GLN A 362 -16.40 7.95 -24.24
N ILE A 363 -16.47 6.66 -24.55
CA ILE A 363 -15.28 5.81 -24.65
C ILE A 363 -15.01 5.51 -26.11
N THR A 364 -13.82 5.84 -26.59
CA THR A 364 -13.37 5.56 -27.95
C THR A 364 -12.02 4.86 -27.92
N SER A 365 -11.90 3.72 -28.57
CA SER A 365 -10.61 3.08 -28.83
C SER A 365 -10.28 3.14 -30.31
N ASN A 366 -9.06 3.59 -30.60
CA ASN A 366 -8.47 3.60 -31.94
C ASN A 366 -7.66 2.32 -32.23
N GLN A 367 -7.64 1.36 -31.28
CA GLN A 367 -6.94 0.08 -31.45
C GLN A 367 -7.55 -0.71 -32.62
N ILE A 368 -6.71 -1.02 -33.62
CA ILE A 368 -7.16 -1.67 -34.86
C ILE A 368 -7.23 -3.19 -34.73
N TYR A 369 -6.37 -3.78 -33.89
CA TYR A 369 -6.24 -5.23 -33.71
C TYR A 369 -6.46 -5.62 -32.26
N GLY A 370 -7.40 -6.52 -32.01
CA GLY A 370 -7.55 -7.20 -30.71
C GLY A 370 -8.20 -6.39 -29.57
N GLY A 371 -8.62 -5.16 -29.79
CA GLY A 371 -9.17 -4.31 -28.74
C GLY A 371 -10.50 -4.79 -28.16
N SER A 372 -10.64 -4.78 -26.83
CA SER A 372 -11.87 -5.12 -26.11
C SER A 372 -12.35 -3.92 -25.31
N ILE A 373 -13.51 -3.40 -25.67
CA ILE A 373 -14.04 -2.14 -25.18
C ILE A 373 -15.44 -2.34 -24.57
N GLY A 374 -15.62 -1.93 -23.32
CA GLY A 374 -16.90 -1.89 -22.64
C GLY A 374 -17.09 -0.63 -21.82
N GLY A 375 -18.31 -0.27 -21.49
CA GLY A 375 -18.56 0.86 -20.60
C GLY A 375 -18.05 0.60 -19.19
N VAL A 376 -18.20 -0.65 -18.70
CA VAL A 376 -17.72 -1.08 -17.40
C VAL A 376 -16.37 -1.78 -17.52
N VAL A 377 -16.24 -2.82 -18.33
CA VAL A 377 -15.01 -3.64 -18.40
C VAL A 377 -14.63 -3.90 -19.85
N GLY A 378 -13.36 -3.72 -20.20
CA GLY A 378 -12.81 -4.16 -21.49
C GLY A 378 -12.85 -5.68 -21.64
N SER A 379 -12.05 -6.39 -20.85
CA SER A 379 -12.00 -7.87 -20.80
C SER A 379 -12.22 -8.41 -19.41
N SER A 380 -13.02 -9.47 -19.28
CA SER A 380 -13.39 -10.03 -17.97
C SER A 380 -13.28 -11.55 -17.92
N TRP A 381 -12.66 -12.03 -16.85
CA TRP A 381 -12.78 -13.40 -16.35
C TRP A 381 -13.62 -13.50 -15.08
N GLY A 382 -14.00 -12.37 -14.51
CA GLY A 382 -14.66 -12.23 -13.21
C GLY A 382 -16.17 -12.09 -13.32
N THR A 383 -16.72 -11.46 -12.30
CA THR A 383 -18.16 -11.27 -12.13
C THR A 383 -18.54 -9.80 -12.31
N ILE A 384 -19.56 -9.54 -13.12
CA ILE A 384 -20.15 -8.22 -13.33
C ILE A 384 -21.63 -8.29 -12.97
N GLU A 385 -22.05 -7.52 -11.97
CA GLU A 385 -23.41 -7.61 -11.42
C GLU A 385 -24.06 -6.24 -11.29
N ASN A 386 -25.34 -6.15 -11.66
CA ASN A 386 -26.19 -5.00 -11.40
C ASN A 386 -25.59 -3.66 -11.90
N CYS A 387 -24.91 -3.69 -13.05
CA CYS A 387 -24.29 -2.52 -13.64
C CYS A 387 -25.16 -1.98 -14.79
N SER A 388 -25.24 -0.65 -14.90
CA SER A 388 -25.94 0.00 -16.00
C SER A 388 -25.04 1.01 -16.70
N VAL A 389 -25.18 1.13 -18.04
CA VAL A 389 -24.36 2.02 -18.87
C VAL A 389 -25.24 2.81 -19.82
N SER A 390 -24.99 4.13 -19.89
CA SER A 390 -25.53 5.02 -20.92
C SER A 390 -24.42 5.88 -21.55
N GLY A 391 -24.63 6.39 -22.76
CA GLY A 391 -23.67 7.21 -23.50
C GLY A 391 -23.20 6.56 -24.78
N ASN A 392 -21.90 6.62 -25.10
CA ASN A 392 -21.32 6.10 -26.33
C ASN A 392 -20.09 5.25 -26.06
N VAL A 393 -20.05 4.06 -26.63
CA VAL A 393 -18.90 3.14 -26.59
C VAL A 393 -18.50 2.80 -28.02
N SER A 394 -17.30 3.12 -28.41
CA SER A 394 -16.81 2.97 -29.79
C SER A 394 -15.45 2.30 -29.83
N GLY A 395 -15.27 1.36 -30.75
CA GLY A 395 -14.00 0.65 -30.94
C GLY A 395 -13.99 -0.13 -32.25
N THR A 396 -13.07 -1.11 -32.35
CA THR A 396 -12.91 -1.86 -33.59
C THR A 396 -13.38 -3.30 -33.47
N VAL A 397 -12.87 -4.08 -32.51
CA VAL A 397 -13.04 -5.54 -32.54
C VAL A 397 -14.15 -6.03 -31.62
N TYR A 398 -13.93 -6.01 -30.32
CA TYR A 398 -14.90 -6.50 -29.34
C TYR A 398 -15.52 -5.33 -28.58
N VAL A 399 -16.71 -4.93 -28.99
CA VAL A 399 -17.34 -3.72 -28.46
C VAL A 399 -18.69 -4.03 -27.84
N GLY A 400 -18.83 -3.79 -26.56
CA GLY A 400 -20.08 -3.95 -25.81
C GLY A 400 -20.43 -2.75 -24.95
N GLY A 401 -21.73 -2.54 -24.73
CA GLY A 401 -22.14 -1.42 -23.88
C GLY A 401 -21.72 -1.60 -22.42
N VAL A 402 -21.65 -2.84 -21.93
CA VAL A 402 -21.19 -3.18 -20.56
C VAL A 402 -19.78 -3.76 -20.62
N VAL A 403 -19.54 -4.78 -21.43
CA VAL A 403 -18.25 -5.49 -21.51
C VAL A 403 -17.84 -5.77 -22.95
N GLY A 404 -16.56 -5.58 -23.27
CA GLY A 404 -16.02 -5.96 -24.59
C GLY A 404 -16.02 -7.48 -24.76
N VAL A 405 -15.27 -8.22 -23.93
CA VAL A 405 -15.23 -9.68 -23.92
C VAL A 405 -15.45 -10.24 -22.51
N GLN A 406 -16.40 -11.16 -22.37
CA GLN A 406 -16.54 -12.00 -21.17
C GLN A 406 -15.96 -13.38 -21.45
N ILE A 407 -14.80 -13.67 -20.88
CA ILE A 407 -14.05 -14.91 -21.14
C ILE A 407 -14.52 -16.04 -20.22
N SER A 408 -14.80 -15.75 -18.95
CA SER A 408 -15.36 -16.67 -17.96
C SER A 408 -16.12 -15.88 -16.89
N GLY A 409 -16.72 -16.53 -15.89
CA GLY A 409 -17.51 -15.87 -14.84
C GLY A 409 -18.91 -15.47 -15.32
N SER A 410 -19.47 -14.37 -14.81
CA SER A 410 -20.88 -14.05 -15.05
C SER A 410 -21.14 -12.57 -15.30
N ILE A 411 -22.17 -12.30 -16.10
CA ILE A 411 -22.81 -11.00 -16.21
C ILE A 411 -24.27 -11.17 -15.77
N THR A 412 -24.65 -10.55 -14.67
CA THR A 412 -25.98 -10.74 -14.07
C THR A 412 -26.63 -9.38 -13.76
N GLY A 413 -27.89 -9.21 -14.15
CA GLY A 413 -28.64 -8.00 -13.83
C GLY A 413 -28.11 -6.71 -14.48
N CYS A 414 -27.37 -6.81 -15.58
CA CYS A 414 -26.74 -5.64 -16.21
C CYS A 414 -27.59 -5.09 -17.37
N SER A 415 -27.47 -3.78 -17.58
CA SER A 415 -28.18 -3.14 -18.68
C SER A 415 -27.34 -2.10 -19.42
N SER A 416 -27.68 -1.88 -20.70
CA SER A 416 -27.05 -0.83 -21.49
C SER A 416 -28.07 -0.09 -22.37
N SER A 417 -28.07 1.22 -22.23
CA SER A 417 -28.72 2.15 -23.16
C SER A 417 -27.68 2.90 -24.01
N ALA A 418 -26.42 2.55 -23.89
CA ALA A 418 -25.33 3.18 -24.66
C ALA A 418 -25.46 2.91 -26.16
N THR A 419 -25.14 3.89 -26.98
CA THR A 419 -24.88 3.70 -28.41
C THR A 419 -23.55 2.98 -28.56
N VAL A 420 -23.57 1.80 -29.17
CA VAL A 420 -22.38 0.96 -29.34
C VAL A 420 -22.00 0.94 -30.83
N LYS A 421 -20.72 1.21 -31.10
CA LYS A 421 -20.21 1.31 -32.46
C LYS A 421 -18.90 0.52 -32.60
N GLY A 422 -18.86 -0.40 -33.59
CA GLY A 422 -17.66 -1.21 -33.80
C GLY A 422 -17.65 -1.89 -35.18
N MET A 423 -16.65 -2.75 -35.42
CA MET A 423 -16.44 -3.34 -36.77
C MET A 423 -16.65 -4.86 -36.77
N VAL A 424 -16.27 -5.60 -35.73
CA VAL A 424 -16.23 -7.08 -35.77
C VAL A 424 -17.31 -7.69 -34.88
N ASP A 425 -17.09 -7.83 -33.58
CA ASP A 425 -18.04 -8.42 -32.65
C ASP A 425 -18.64 -7.29 -31.78
N VAL A 426 -19.87 -6.89 -32.12
CA VAL A 426 -20.48 -5.70 -31.52
C VAL A 426 -21.86 -6.04 -30.95
N GLY A 427 -22.08 -5.73 -29.67
CA GLY A 427 -23.35 -5.99 -29.01
C GLY A 427 -23.76 -4.93 -27.99
N GLY A 428 -25.05 -4.78 -27.79
CA GLY A 428 -25.59 -3.77 -26.87
C GLY A 428 -25.13 -3.95 -25.41
N VAL A 429 -24.94 -5.21 -24.96
CA VAL A 429 -24.39 -5.54 -23.63
C VAL A 429 -22.95 -6.02 -23.74
N ALA A 430 -22.67 -7.00 -24.59
CA ALA A 430 -21.33 -7.57 -24.74
C ALA A 430 -20.93 -7.73 -26.21
N GLY A 431 -19.65 -7.47 -26.51
CA GLY A 431 -19.09 -7.76 -27.85
C GLY A 431 -18.97 -9.25 -28.07
N GLN A 432 -18.28 -9.96 -27.20
CA GLN A 432 -18.12 -11.42 -27.25
C GLN A 432 -18.27 -12.07 -25.90
N THR A 433 -18.73 -13.35 -25.90
CA THR A 433 -18.72 -14.22 -24.73
C THR A 433 -18.09 -15.57 -25.07
N ASN A 434 -17.30 -16.14 -24.14
CA ASN A 434 -16.70 -17.46 -24.31
C ASN A 434 -17.51 -18.54 -23.54
N SER A 435 -17.20 -19.81 -23.79
CA SER A 435 -17.99 -20.96 -23.34
C SER A 435 -18.11 -21.13 -21.80
N ASN A 436 -17.19 -20.52 -21.06
CA ASN A 436 -17.16 -20.57 -19.60
C ASN A 436 -17.83 -19.36 -18.93
N ALA A 437 -18.44 -18.50 -19.72
CA ALA A 437 -19.20 -17.36 -19.23
C ALA A 437 -20.69 -17.68 -19.05
N THR A 438 -21.42 -16.82 -18.34
CA THR A 438 -22.90 -16.85 -18.26
C THR A 438 -23.47 -15.44 -18.34
N LEU A 439 -24.62 -15.29 -19.00
CA LEU A 439 -25.38 -14.05 -19.04
C LEU A 439 -26.78 -14.28 -18.53
N THR A 440 -27.19 -13.55 -17.49
CA THR A 440 -28.48 -13.74 -16.83
C THR A 440 -29.17 -12.41 -16.56
N ALA A 441 -30.43 -12.31 -16.95
CA ALA A 441 -31.31 -11.16 -16.64
C ALA A 441 -30.72 -9.80 -17.07
N CYS A 442 -30.17 -9.72 -18.26
CA CYS A 442 -29.57 -8.49 -18.82
C CYS A 442 -30.42 -7.94 -19.97
N TYR A 443 -30.31 -6.62 -20.23
CA TYR A 443 -30.98 -6.06 -21.39
C TYR A 443 -30.20 -4.93 -22.06
N ALA A 444 -30.51 -4.67 -23.34
CA ALA A 444 -29.95 -3.57 -24.14
C ALA A 444 -31.05 -2.77 -24.85
N THR A 445 -30.91 -1.44 -24.81
CA THR A 445 -31.83 -0.53 -25.52
C THR A 445 -31.11 0.49 -26.42
N GLY A 446 -29.80 0.68 -26.22
CA GLY A 446 -29.01 1.59 -27.04
C GLY A 446 -28.80 1.07 -28.46
N ASN A 447 -28.64 1.97 -29.40
CA ASN A 447 -28.40 1.62 -30.81
C ASN A 447 -27.05 0.93 -30.98
N VAL A 448 -27.03 -0.10 -31.82
CA VAL A 448 -25.80 -0.81 -32.15
C VAL A 448 -25.52 -0.58 -33.65
N THR A 449 -24.31 -0.21 -34.02
CA THR A 449 -23.92 0.09 -35.40
C THR A 449 -22.58 -0.52 -35.76
N SER A 450 -22.52 -1.05 -37.02
CA SER A 450 -21.25 -1.50 -37.60
C SER A 450 -20.54 -0.36 -38.32
N THR A 451 -19.21 -0.32 -38.19
CA THR A 451 -18.32 0.52 -38.99
C THR A 451 -17.60 -0.28 -40.08
N GLY A 452 -17.75 -1.61 -40.06
CA GLY A 452 -17.10 -2.50 -41.02
C GLY A 452 -17.87 -2.65 -42.32
N SER A 453 -17.16 -2.93 -43.42
CA SER A 453 -17.77 -3.37 -44.69
C SER A 453 -18.13 -4.86 -44.58
N SER A 454 -19.23 -5.27 -45.18
CA SER A 454 -19.86 -6.61 -45.09
C SER A 454 -19.05 -7.80 -45.65
N THR A 455 -17.75 -7.70 -45.83
CA THR A 455 -16.91 -8.72 -46.46
C THR A 455 -16.00 -9.50 -45.50
N GLY A 456 -16.33 -9.59 -44.19
CA GLY A 456 -15.53 -10.29 -43.20
C GLY A 456 -16.37 -10.96 -42.10
N TYR A 457 -15.71 -11.49 -41.07
CA TYR A 457 -16.35 -12.02 -39.87
C TYR A 457 -16.92 -10.87 -39.03
N VAL A 458 -18.12 -10.41 -39.38
CA VAL A 458 -18.82 -9.31 -38.70
C VAL A 458 -20.04 -9.88 -37.99
N HIS A 459 -20.03 -9.80 -36.67
CA HIS A 459 -21.11 -10.30 -35.81
C HIS A 459 -21.71 -9.16 -35.00
N ILE A 460 -22.82 -8.63 -35.49
CA ILE A 460 -23.50 -7.51 -34.85
C ILE A 460 -24.85 -7.99 -34.31
N GLY A 461 -25.09 -7.77 -33.05
CA GLY A 461 -26.35 -8.09 -32.39
C GLY A 461 -26.86 -6.99 -31.50
N GLY A 462 -28.16 -6.81 -31.45
CA GLY A 462 -28.78 -5.79 -30.59
C GLY A 462 -28.48 -5.97 -29.09
N PHE A 463 -28.12 -7.19 -28.70
CA PHE A 463 -27.76 -7.56 -27.33
C PHE A 463 -26.29 -8.04 -27.23
N LEU A 464 -25.88 -8.99 -28.07
CA LEU A 464 -24.59 -9.65 -28.03
C LEU A 464 -24.04 -9.86 -29.44
N GLY A 465 -22.77 -9.51 -29.67
CA GLY A 465 -22.11 -9.70 -30.95
C GLY A 465 -21.86 -11.17 -31.28
N ASN A 466 -21.01 -11.83 -30.49
CA ASN A 466 -20.57 -13.20 -30.74
C ASN A 466 -20.74 -14.06 -29.47
N ASN A 467 -21.55 -15.12 -29.58
CA ASN A 467 -21.98 -15.93 -28.44
C ASN A 467 -21.48 -17.38 -28.46
N TYR A 468 -20.74 -17.75 -27.42
CA TYR A 468 -20.35 -19.15 -27.14
C TYR A 468 -20.94 -19.68 -25.82
N THR A 469 -21.83 -18.95 -25.14
CA THR A 469 -22.32 -19.25 -23.81
C THR A 469 -23.85 -19.40 -23.73
N THR A 470 -24.33 -19.72 -22.51
CA THR A 470 -25.76 -19.74 -22.20
C THR A 470 -26.23 -18.33 -21.84
N VAL A 471 -27.32 -17.90 -22.47
CA VAL A 471 -28.00 -16.63 -22.25
C VAL A 471 -29.38 -16.91 -21.66
N THR A 472 -29.69 -16.38 -20.46
CA THR A 472 -30.91 -16.65 -19.71
C THR A 472 -31.67 -15.37 -19.42
N ALA A 473 -32.94 -15.29 -19.80
CA ALA A 473 -33.82 -14.15 -19.56
C ALA A 473 -33.18 -12.79 -19.96
N CYS A 474 -32.58 -12.72 -21.16
CA CYS A 474 -31.96 -11.52 -21.67
C CYS A 474 -32.77 -10.92 -22.83
N TYR A 475 -32.80 -9.58 -22.88
CA TYR A 475 -33.70 -8.87 -23.76
C TYR A 475 -33.01 -7.71 -24.50
N TRP A 476 -33.59 -7.31 -25.66
CA TRP A 476 -33.18 -6.09 -26.33
C TRP A 476 -34.37 -5.35 -26.95
N LYS A 477 -34.19 -4.04 -27.10
CA LYS A 477 -35.13 -3.17 -27.84
C LYS A 477 -34.32 -2.02 -28.46
N ASN A 478 -33.81 -2.25 -29.67
CA ASN A 478 -33.03 -1.24 -30.39
C ASN A 478 -33.19 -1.41 -31.92
N ASN A 479 -32.30 -0.79 -32.68
CA ASN A 479 -32.33 -0.76 -34.16
C ASN A 479 -31.99 -2.09 -34.84
N HIS A 480 -31.57 -3.14 -34.09
CA HIS A 480 -31.22 -4.43 -34.68
C HIS A 480 -32.39 -5.41 -34.71
N GLU A 481 -32.43 -6.21 -35.80
CA GLU A 481 -33.42 -7.29 -35.92
C GLU A 481 -32.98 -8.58 -35.20
N GLN A 482 -31.68 -8.80 -35.09
CA GLN A 482 -31.11 -9.93 -34.35
C GLN A 482 -30.55 -9.50 -33.02
N GLY A 483 -30.88 -10.24 -31.94
CA GLY A 483 -30.33 -10.01 -30.61
C GLY A 483 -28.88 -10.48 -30.48
N ILE A 484 -28.51 -11.54 -31.20
CA ILE A 484 -27.18 -12.16 -31.18
C ILE A 484 -26.67 -12.29 -32.61
N GLY A 485 -25.54 -11.67 -32.93
CA GLY A 485 -24.97 -11.65 -34.27
C GLY A 485 -24.49 -13.03 -34.72
N TYR A 486 -23.63 -13.68 -33.94
CA TYR A 486 -23.25 -15.08 -34.15
C TYR A 486 -23.55 -15.90 -32.89
N ASN A 487 -24.21 -17.04 -33.06
CA ASN A 487 -24.73 -17.80 -31.90
C ASN A 487 -24.41 -19.31 -32.01
N LYS A 488 -23.29 -19.71 -31.43
CA LYS A 488 -22.84 -21.10 -31.43
C LYS A 488 -23.65 -22.00 -30.50
N LYS A 489 -24.27 -21.45 -29.46
CA LYS A 489 -24.98 -22.22 -28.40
C LYS A 489 -26.49 -22.35 -28.63
N SER A 490 -27.03 -21.72 -29.67
CA SER A 490 -28.48 -21.73 -29.94
C SER A 490 -29.35 -21.20 -28.79
N THR A 491 -28.79 -20.41 -27.89
CA THR A 491 -29.52 -19.70 -26.83
C THR A 491 -30.12 -18.41 -27.38
N LYS A 492 -31.10 -17.83 -26.70
CA LYS A 492 -31.83 -16.66 -27.23
C LYS A 492 -31.76 -15.49 -26.27
N ALA A 493 -31.40 -14.31 -26.79
CA ALA A 493 -31.93 -13.06 -26.27
C ALA A 493 -33.30 -12.81 -26.95
N THR A 494 -34.22 -12.14 -26.28
CA THR A 494 -35.60 -11.93 -26.77
C THR A 494 -35.87 -10.47 -27.09
N LYS A 495 -36.43 -10.19 -28.28
CA LYS A 495 -36.78 -8.82 -28.70
C LYS A 495 -38.03 -8.36 -27.94
N VAL A 496 -37.96 -7.17 -27.34
CA VAL A 496 -39.13 -6.49 -26.79
C VAL A 496 -39.76 -5.67 -27.93
N ASP A 497 -40.84 -6.17 -28.48
CA ASP A 497 -41.55 -5.57 -29.63
C ASP A 497 -42.78 -4.74 -29.23
N GLY A 498 -43.19 -4.86 -27.98
CA GLY A 498 -44.34 -4.14 -27.42
C GLY A 498 -45.69 -4.76 -27.69
N THR A 499 -45.73 -5.81 -28.54
CA THR A 499 -46.97 -6.53 -28.90
C THR A 499 -46.92 -8.00 -28.46
N GLY A 500 -45.90 -8.74 -28.84
CA GLY A 500 -45.69 -10.13 -28.42
C GLY A 500 -44.95 -10.21 -27.11
N VAL A 501 -43.89 -9.45 -26.95
CA VAL A 501 -43.10 -9.35 -25.71
C VAL A 501 -43.04 -7.92 -25.24
N THR A 502 -43.60 -7.66 -24.07
CA THR A 502 -43.55 -6.34 -23.41
C THR A 502 -42.46 -6.28 -22.36
N TRP A 503 -42.08 -5.07 -21.92
CA TRP A 503 -41.15 -4.93 -20.79
C TRP A 503 -41.70 -5.55 -19.50
N LYS A 504 -43.02 -5.59 -19.32
CA LYS A 504 -43.64 -6.27 -18.16
C LYS A 504 -43.30 -7.77 -18.17
N ASN A 505 -43.49 -8.45 -19.31
CA ASN A 505 -43.13 -9.88 -19.46
C ASN A 505 -41.66 -10.10 -19.27
N ALA A 506 -40.81 -9.20 -19.80
CA ALA A 506 -39.36 -9.25 -19.64
C ALA A 506 -38.94 -9.13 -18.16
N VAL A 507 -39.51 -8.18 -17.42
CA VAL A 507 -39.25 -7.96 -15.98
C VAL A 507 -39.61 -9.20 -15.17
N ASP A 508 -40.78 -9.79 -15.40
CA ASP A 508 -41.21 -11.01 -14.68
C ASP A 508 -40.22 -12.18 -14.89
N ALA A 509 -39.77 -12.38 -16.14
CA ALA A 509 -38.79 -13.43 -16.45
C ALA A 509 -37.37 -13.11 -15.92
N MET A 510 -36.91 -11.86 -16.04
CA MET A 510 -35.62 -11.43 -15.47
C MET A 510 -35.62 -11.59 -13.94
N ASN A 511 -36.68 -11.22 -13.25
CA ASN A 511 -36.79 -11.37 -11.80
C ASN A 511 -36.80 -12.84 -11.36
N THR A 512 -37.46 -13.72 -12.11
CA THR A 512 -37.38 -15.17 -11.87
C THR A 512 -35.94 -15.67 -12.03
N ALA A 513 -35.24 -15.22 -13.06
CA ALA A 513 -33.85 -15.60 -13.29
C ALA A 513 -32.90 -15.05 -12.21
N LEU A 514 -33.09 -13.81 -11.75
CA LEU A 514 -32.33 -13.22 -10.65
C LEU A 514 -32.57 -13.96 -9.34
N GLN A 515 -33.82 -14.34 -9.06
CA GLN A 515 -34.17 -15.12 -7.87
C GLN A 515 -33.48 -16.50 -7.89
N ASN A 516 -33.51 -17.18 -9.05
CA ASN A 516 -32.84 -18.46 -9.23
C ASN A 516 -31.31 -18.37 -9.12
N ALA A 517 -30.74 -17.19 -9.44
CA ALA A 517 -29.34 -16.88 -9.24
C ALA A 517 -28.97 -16.43 -7.82
N GLY A 518 -29.95 -16.37 -6.89
CA GLY A 518 -29.72 -15.94 -5.50
C GLY A 518 -29.52 -14.43 -5.33
N SER A 519 -29.87 -13.62 -6.33
CA SER A 519 -29.70 -12.17 -6.27
C SER A 519 -30.75 -11.54 -5.35
N GLU A 520 -30.33 -10.55 -4.56
CA GLU A 520 -31.21 -9.69 -3.76
C GLU A 520 -31.81 -8.52 -4.58
N TRP A 521 -31.48 -8.42 -5.85
CA TRP A 521 -31.95 -7.35 -6.73
C TRP A 521 -33.11 -7.79 -7.60
N ARG A 522 -34.01 -6.85 -7.88
CA ARG A 522 -35.15 -7.08 -8.78
C ARG A 522 -35.34 -5.89 -9.71
N TYR A 523 -35.78 -6.18 -10.93
CA TYR A 523 -36.23 -5.16 -11.85
C TYR A 523 -37.65 -4.67 -11.50
N GLU A 524 -37.83 -3.39 -11.52
CA GLU A 524 -39.13 -2.72 -11.46
C GLU A 524 -39.38 -1.92 -12.72
N LEU A 525 -40.59 -1.90 -13.18
CA LEU A 525 -41.04 -1.10 -14.33
C LEU A 525 -41.77 0.15 -13.85
N ASN A 526 -41.02 1.17 -13.43
CA ASN A 526 -41.55 2.44 -12.94
C ASN A 526 -41.54 3.54 -14.01
N GLY A 527 -41.50 3.18 -15.29
CA GLY A 527 -41.40 4.07 -16.44
C GLY A 527 -41.35 3.28 -17.74
N ALA A 528 -40.66 3.82 -18.74
CA ALA A 528 -40.58 3.21 -20.07
C ALA A 528 -39.59 2.00 -20.11
N LEU A 529 -38.64 1.92 -19.19
CA LEU A 529 -37.59 0.89 -19.12
C LEU A 529 -37.49 0.29 -17.72
N PRO A 530 -37.08 -0.97 -17.60
CA PRO A 530 -36.80 -1.60 -16.32
C PRO A 530 -35.65 -0.93 -15.58
N THR A 531 -35.79 -0.76 -14.26
CA THR A 531 -34.72 -0.29 -13.37
C THR A 531 -34.49 -1.32 -12.27
N LEU A 532 -33.22 -1.52 -11.86
CA LEU A 532 -32.86 -2.42 -10.78
C LEU A 532 -33.05 -1.74 -9.43
N ARG A 533 -33.60 -2.50 -8.48
CA ARG A 533 -33.71 -2.12 -7.09
C ARG A 533 -33.30 -3.27 -6.18
N LYS A 534 -32.63 -2.95 -5.09
CA LYS A 534 -32.34 -3.92 -4.02
C LYS A 534 -33.63 -4.13 -3.19
N LEU A 535 -33.94 -5.40 -2.86
CA LEU A 535 -35.10 -5.78 -2.05
C LEU A 535 -34.95 -5.35 -0.59
#